data_59a703211832ce76eeb8a55fda54478f
#
_entry.id   59a703211832ce76eeb8a55fda54478f
#
_cell.length_a   1.000
_cell.length_b   1.000
_cell.length_c   1.000
_cell.angle_alpha   90.00
_cell.angle_beta   90.00
_cell.angle_gamma   90.00
#
_symmetry.space_group_name_H-M   'P 1'
#
loop_
_entity.id
_entity.type
_entity.pdbx_description
1 polymer ?
#
loop_
_entity_poly.entity_id
_entity_poly.type
_entity_poly.pdbx_seq_one_letter_code
_entity_poly.pdbx_strand_id
1 'polypeptide(L)'
;MITKQERRIKIKYRVRNKISGTLERPRMTVFRSNKQVYVQIIEDLNGRTLAAASSLGMEKMPKKEQAAKVGELIAQKAQEAGITTVVFDRNGYLYHGRVKEVAEAARKGGLKF
;
A
#
# COMPACT_ATOMS: atom_id res chain seq x y z
N MET A 1 -6.91 -12.14 26.54
CA MET A 1 -5.91 -12.34 25.44
C MET A 1 -6.34 -11.53 24.21
N ILE A 2 -5.41 -10.80 23.64
CA ILE A 2 -5.70 -9.98 22.45
C ILE A 2 -5.69 -10.87 21.20
N THR A 3 -6.73 -10.78 20.36
CA THR A 3 -6.78 -11.51 19.09
C THR A 3 -5.81 -10.92 18.07
N LYS A 4 -5.54 -11.67 17.00
CA LYS A 4 -4.71 -11.19 15.90
C LYS A 4 -5.31 -9.93 15.25
N GLN A 5 -6.62 -9.89 15.08
CA GLN A 5 -7.31 -8.73 14.51
C GLN A 5 -7.20 -7.51 15.41
N GLU A 6 -7.40 -7.67 16.72
CA GLU A 6 -7.27 -6.58 17.67
C GLU A 6 -5.84 -6.04 17.70
N ARG A 7 -4.83 -6.93 17.64
CA ARG A 7 -3.43 -6.54 17.59
C ARG A 7 -3.13 -5.72 16.33
N ARG A 8 -3.63 -6.15 15.19
CA ARG A 8 -3.45 -5.43 13.92
C ARG A 8 -4.06 -4.05 13.97
N ILE A 9 -5.26 -3.92 14.54
CA ILE A 9 -5.93 -2.63 14.68
C ILE A 9 -5.12 -1.69 15.55
N LYS A 10 -4.56 -2.16 16.67
CA LYS A 10 -3.70 -1.35 17.53
C LYS A 10 -2.45 -0.87 16.81
N ILE A 11 -1.81 -1.73 16.03
CA ILE A 11 -0.64 -1.37 15.24
C ILE A 11 -1.02 -0.33 14.17
N LYS A 12 -2.14 -0.52 13.51
CA LYS A 12 -2.66 0.40 12.50
C LYS A 12 -2.84 1.81 13.06
N TYR A 13 -3.48 1.96 14.21
CA TYR A 13 -3.66 3.27 14.84
C TYR A 13 -2.34 3.88 15.28
N ARG A 14 -1.42 3.07 15.79
CA ARG A 14 -0.09 3.54 16.17
C ARG A 14 0.66 4.13 14.98
N VAL A 15 0.63 3.45 13.85
CA VAL A 15 1.27 3.92 12.61
C VAL A 15 0.60 5.21 12.14
N ARG A 16 -0.72 5.27 12.11
CA ARG A 16 -1.46 6.45 11.63
C ARG A 16 -1.29 7.68 12.52
N ASN A 17 -1.01 7.50 13.80
CA ASN A 17 -0.68 8.62 14.67
C ASN A 17 0.63 9.29 14.30
N LYS A 18 1.52 8.57 13.61
CA LYS A 18 2.83 9.08 13.21
C LYS A 18 2.87 9.57 11.76
N ILE A 19 1.95 9.08 10.92
CA ILE A 19 1.93 9.43 9.50
C ILE A 19 0.55 9.93 9.10
N SER A 20 0.56 10.96 8.25
CA SER A 20 -0.64 11.37 7.55
C SER A 20 -0.26 11.75 6.14
N GLY A 21 -1.13 11.44 5.18
CA GLY A 21 -0.88 11.75 3.77
C GLY A 21 -1.30 13.17 3.44
N THR A 22 -0.39 13.94 2.83
CA THR A 22 -0.67 15.26 2.29
C THR A 22 -0.62 15.20 0.77
N LEU A 23 -0.95 16.29 0.09
CA LEU A 23 -0.87 16.33 -1.37
C LEU A 23 0.57 16.15 -1.86
N GLU A 24 1.55 16.73 -1.15
CA GLU A 24 2.97 16.61 -1.48
C GLU A 24 3.52 15.23 -1.14
N ARG A 25 2.96 14.59 -0.16
CA ARG A 25 3.43 13.34 0.39
C ARG A 25 2.26 12.45 0.81
N PRO A 26 1.50 11.96 -0.18
CA PRO A 26 0.30 11.18 0.13
C PRO A 26 0.63 9.84 0.79
N ARG A 27 -0.35 9.27 1.44
CA ARG A 27 -0.19 8.00 2.16
C ARG A 27 -0.51 6.84 1.22
N MET A 28 0.45 5.93 1.06
CA MET A 28 0.25 4.69 0.31
C MET A 28 -0.11 3.59 1.29
N THR A 29 -1.34 3.11 1.24
CA THR A 29 -1.83 2.06 2.13
C THR A 29 -2.04 0.75 1.38
N VAL A 30 -1.68 -0.36 2.01
CA VAL A 30 -1.82 -1.70 1.45
C VAL A 30 -2.86 -2.45 2.25
N PHE A 31 -3.76 -3.14 1.57
CA PHE A 31 -4.72 -4.06 2.16
C PHE A 31 -4.62 -5.41 1.44
N ARG A 32 -4.64 -6.49 2.21
CA ARG A 32 -4.64 -7.84 1.63
C ARG A 32 -5.77 -8.68 2.19
N SER A 33 -6.39 -9.48 1.33
CA SER A 33 -7.28 -10.57 1.71
C SER A 33 -6.58 -11.89 1.41
N ASN A 34 -7.27 -13.00 1.63
CA ASN A 34 -6.70 -14.31 1.32
C ASN A 34 -6.33 -14.45 -0.17
N LYS A 35 -7.08 -13.83 -1.05
CA LYS A 35 -6.92 -14.00 -2.50
C LYS A 35 -6.32 -12.79 -3.20
N GLN A 36 -6.51 -11.59 -2.66
CA GLN A 36 -6.20 -10.35 -3.38
C GLN A 36 -5.34 -9.41 -2.55
N VAL A 37 -4.65 -8.52 -3.26
CA VAL A 37 -3.89 -7.43 -2.68
C VAL A 37 -4.38 -6.13 -3.30
N TYR A 38 -4.59 -5.11 -2.47
CA TYR A 38 -5.06 -3.79 -2.89
C TYR A 38 -4.10 -2.74 -2.35
N VAL A 39 -3.83 -1.71 -3.14
CA VAL A 39 -3.03 -0.58 -2.70
C VAL A 39 -3.70 0.70 -3.17
N GLN A 40 -3.69 1.72 -2.31
CA GLN A 40 -4.25 3.03 -2.60
C GLN A 40 -3.27 4.10 -2.17
N ILE A 41 -3.23 5.20 -2.93
CA ILE A 41 -2.51 6.40 -2.55
C ILE A 41 -3.54 7.47 -2.23
N ILE A 42 -3.55 7.93 -0.99
CA ILE A 42 -4.62 8.76 -0.42
C ILE A 42 -4.07 10.08 0.10
N GLU A 43 -4.77 11.17 -0.26
CA GLU A 43 -4.57 12.47 0.37
C GLU A 43 -5.55 12.57 1.54
N ASP A 44 -5.03 12.58 2.77
CA ASP A 44 -5.87 12.51 3.98
C ASP A 44 -6.62 13.81 4.28
N LEU A 45 -6.09 14.96 3.87
CA LEU A 45 -6.73 16.25 4.15
C LEU A 45 -8.13 16.36 3.53
N ASN A 46 -8.29 15.88 2.32
CA ASN A 46 -9.58 15.92 1.60
C ASN A 46 -10.20 14.53 1.42
N GLY A 47 -9.56 13.50 1.94
CA GLY A 47 -10.04 12.12 1.82
C GLY A 47 -10.09 11.59 0.39
N ARG A 48 -9.23 12.10 -0.50
CA ARG A 48 -9.24 11.68 -1.90
C ARG A 48 -8.26 10.55 -2.16
N THR A 49 -8.71 9.57 -2.96
CA THR A 49 -7.82 8.52 -3.47
C THR A 49 -7.22 9.02 -4.79
N LEU A 50 -5.91 9.20 -4.79
CA LEU A 50 -5.18 9.75 -5.95
C LEU A 50 -4.83 8.67 -6.96
N ALA A 51 -4.57 7.46 -6.51
CA ALA A 51 -4.27 6.31 -7.35
C ALA A 51 -4.62 5.03 -6.62
N ALA A 52 -4.95 3.98 -7.35
CA ALA A 52 -5.28 2.68 -6.78
C ALA A 52 -4.89 1.57 -7.74
N ALA A 53 -4.48 0.44 -7.19
CA ALA A 53 -4.18 -0.77 -7.94
C ALA A 53 -4.53 -2.00 -7.13
N SER A 54 -4.81 -3.11 -7.80
CA SER A 54 -5.11 -4.36 -7.13
C SER A 54 -4.72 -5.55 -8.01
N SER A 55 -4.66 -6.73 -7.39
CA SER A 55 -4.44 -7.96 -8.11
C SER A 55 -5.72 -8.53 -8.72
N LEU A 56 -6.86 -7.89 -8.47
CA LEU A 56 -8.15 -8.33 -9.01
C LEU A 56 -8.12 -8.32 -10.54
N GLY A 57 -8.50 -9.44 -11.15
CA GLY A 57 -8.47 -9.57 -12.60
C GLY A 57 -7.13 -9.98 -13.20
N MET A 58 -6.08 -10.10 -12.39
CA MET A 58 -4.79 -10.58 -12.86
C MET A 58 -4.84 -12.09 -13.12
N GLU A 59 -3.97 -12.55 -14.03
CA GLU A 59 -3.81 -13.97 -14.28
C GLU A 59 -3.40 -14.72 -13.02
N LYS A 60 -3.74 -15.99 -12.96
CA LYS A 60 -3.37 -16.85 -11.84
C LYS A 60 -1.85 -17.03 -11.82
N MET A 61 -1.24 -16.62 -10.72
CA MET A 61 0.19 -16.71 -10.50
C MET A 61 0.46 -16.77 -9.00
N PRO A 62 1.69 -17.09 -8.56
CA PRO A 62 2.02 -17.05 -7.13
C PRO A 62 1.70 -15.68 -6.52
N LYS A 63 1.23 -15.70 -5.27
CA LYS A 63 0.76 -14.47 -4.59
C LYS A 63 1.84 -13.41 -4.48
N LYS A 64 3.10 -13.81 -4.29
CA LYS A 64 4.20 -12.85 -4.22
C LYS A 64 4.44 -12.15 -5.56
N GLU A 65 4.32 -12.87 -6.65
CA GLU A 65 4.45 -12.29 -7.99
C GLU A 65 3.32 -11.33 -8.29
N GLN A 66 2.08 -11.67 -7.90
CA GLN A 66 0.95 -10.76 -8.03
C GLN A 66 1.18 -9.48 -7.23
N ALA A 67 1.69 -9.61 -5.99
CA ALA A 67 1.98 -8.46 -5.15
C ALA A 67 3.05 -7.56 -5.79
N ALA A 68 4.09 -8.14 -6.34
CA ALA A 68 5.12 -7.38 -7.05
C ALA A 68 4.54 -6.62 -8.25
N LYS A 69 3.66 -7.25 -9.02
CA LYS A 69 2.99 -6.59 -10.14
C LYS A 69 2.08 -5.46 -9.70
N VAL A 70 1.38 -5.62 -8.58
CA VAL A 70 0.55 -4.55 -7.99
C VAL A 70 1.44 -3.37 -7.61
N GLY A 71 2.60 -3.62 -7.02
CA GLY A 71 3.56 -2.58 -6.68
C GLY A 71 4.08 -1.83 -7.90
N GLU A 72 4.41 -2.54 -8.96
CA GLU A 72 4.82 -1.92 -10.22
C GLU A 72 3.70 -1.06 -10.81
N LEU A 73 2.48 -1.57 -10.78
CA LEU A 73 1.32 -0.86 -11.31
C LEU A 73 1.01 0.41 -10.55
N ILE A 74 1.08 0.37 -9.21
CA ILE A 74 0.82 1.58 -8.41
C ILE A 74 1.91 2.62 -8.62
N ALA A 75 3.16 2.21 -8.78
CA ALA A 75 4.25 3.11 -9.08
C ALA A 75 4.03 3.80 -10.42
N GLN A 76 3.61 3.07 -11.43
CA GLN A 76 3.31 3.61 -12.75
C GLN A 76 2.16 4.62 -12.68
N LYS A 77 1.08 4.28 -12.00
CA LYS A 77 -0.07 5.18 -11.83
C LYS A 77 0.29 6.43 -11.05
N ALA A 78 1.14 6.30 -10.03
CA ALA A 78 1.61 7.44 -9.27
C ALA A 78 2.43 8.39 -10.14
N GLN A 79 3.31 7.87 -10.99
CA GLN A 79 4.09 8.69 -11.90
C GLN A 79 3.19 9.43 -12.89
N GLU A 80 2.17 8.78 -13.42
CA GLU A 80 1.19 9.42 -14.31
C GLU A 80 0.44 10.55 -13.61
N ALA A 81 0.22 10.42 -12.30
CA ALA A 81 -0.43 11.45 -11.49
C ALA A 81 0.54 12.50 -10.94
N GLY A 82 1.83 12.40 -11.26
CA GLY A 82 2.85 13.33 -10.78
C GLY A 82 3.31 13.10 -9.35
N ILE A 83 3.03 11.93 -8.77
CA ILE A 83 3.39 11.59 -7.41
C ILE A 83 4.76 10.89 -7.42
N THR A 84 5.71 11.42 -6.65
CA THR A 84 7.06 10.83 -6.56
C THR A 84 7.40 10.35 -5.17
N THR A 85 6.84 10.96 -4.14
CA THR A 85 7.12 10.62 -2.73
C THR A 85 5.81 10.28 -2.01
N VAL A 86 5.83 9.22 -1.23
CA VAL A 86 4.68 8.79 -0.43
C VAL A 86 5.15 8.41 0.96
N VAL A 87 4.22 8.38 1.94
CA VAL A 87 4.46 7.72 3.22
C VAL A 87 3.78 6.36 3.18
N PHE A 88 4.52 5.33 3.57
CA PHE A 88 4.02 3.96 3.50
C PHE A 88 3.24 3.59 4.76
N ASP A 89 1.98 3.17 4.57
CA ASP A 89 1.11 2.68 5.63
C ASP A 89 0.83 1.20 5.38
N ARG A 90 1.43 0.34 6.18
CA ARG A 90 1.23 -1.11 6.06
C ARG A 90 -0.10 -1.60 6.65
N ASN A 91 -0.95 -0.69 7.10
CA ASN A 91 -2.30 -0.99 7.58
C ASN A 91 -2.32 -2.04 8.71
N GLY A 92 -1.33 -2.02 9.60
CA GLY A 92 -1.21 -2.96 10.71
C GLY A 92 -0.69 -4.34 10.35
N TYR A 93 -0.45 -4.64 9.08
CA TYR A 93 0.17 -5.90 8.67
C TYR A 93 1.67 -5.88 8.96
N LEU A 94 2.26 -7.05 9.14
CA LEU A 94 3.71 -7.17 9.23
C LEU A 94 4.34 -6.83 7.88
N TYR A 95 5.52 -6.19 7.92
CA TYR A 95 6.30 -5.91 6.71
C TYR A 95 6.97 -7.19 6.24
N HIS A 96 6.18 -8.06 5.63
CA HIS A 96 6.58 -9.40 5.24
C HIS A 96 5.70 -9.92 4.10
N GLY A 97 6.22 -10.86 3.33
CA GLY A 97 5.47 -11.54 2.27
C GLY A 97 4.92 -10.56 1.24
N ARG A 98 3.62 -10.63 0.98
CA ARG A 98 2.98 -9.82 -0.05
C ARG A 98 3.10 -8.32 0.20
N VAL A 99 2.99 -7.89 1.44
CA VAL A 99 3.11 -6.46 1.80
C VAL A 99 4.50 -5.95 1.42
N LYS A 100 5.54 -6.71 1.75
CA LYS A 100 6.91 -6.38 1.41
C LYS A 100 7.13 -6.37 -0.12
N GLU A 101 6.57 -7.34 -0.82
CA GLU A 101 6.69 -7.40 -2.29
C GLU A 101 6.08 -6.18 -2.97
N VAL A 102 4.92 -5.72 -2.52
CA VAL A 102 4.29 -4.50 -3.03
C VAL A 102 5.22 -3.30 -2.80
N ALA A 103 5.71 -3.14 -1.58
CA ALA A 103 6.56 -2.01 -1.21
C ALA A 103 7.86 -1.99 -2.00
N GLU A 104 8.56 -3.13 -2.09
CA GLU A 104 9.83 -3.22 -2.82
C GLU A 104 9.63 -2.95 -4.32
N ALA A 105 8.58 -3.49 -4.92
CA ALA A 105 8.28 -3.27 -6.32
C ALA A 105 7.93 -1.81 -6.60
N ALA A 106 7.19 -1.16 -5.70
CA ALA A 106 6.86 0.25 -5.84
C ALA A 106 8.12 1.13 -5.75
N ARG A 107 9.06 0.79 -4.87
CA ARG A 107 10.35 1.48 -4.78
C ARG A 107 11.17 1.31 -6.06
N LYS A 108 11.23 0.11 -6.60
CA LYS A 108 11.91 -0.16 -7.88
C LYS A 108 11.27 0.62 -9.02
N GLY A 109 9.97 0.84 -8.95
CA GLY A 109 9.23 1.61 -9.94
C GLY A 109 9.42 3.11 -9.84
N GLY A 110 10.15 3.59 -8.84
CA GLY A 110 10.50 5.00 -8.70
C GLY A 110 9.85 5.75 -7.55
N LEU A 111 8.95 5.14 -6.80
CA LEU A 111 8.37 5.80 -5.62
C LEU A 111 9.40 5.88 -4.48
N LYS A 112 9.41 7.01 -3.81
CA LYS A 112 10.32 7.26 -2.69
C LYS A 112 9.56 7.20 -1.37
N PHE A 113 10.00 6.33 -0.51
CA PHE A 113 9.47 6.21 0.85
C PHE A 113 10.37 5.34 1.72
#